data_25029cf7f036e382837277b117437750
#
_entry.id   25029cf7f036e382837277b117437750
#
_cell.length_a   1.000
_cell.length_b   1.000
_cell.length_c   1.000
_cell.angle_alpha   90.00
_cell.angle_beta   90.00
_cell.angle_gamma   90.00
#
_symmetry.space_group_name_H-M   'P 1'
#
loop_
_entity.id
_entity.type
_entity.pdbx_description
1 polymer ?
#
loop_
_entity_poly.entity_id
_entity_poly.type
_entity_poly.pdbx_seq_one_letter_code
_entity_poly.pdbx_strand_id
1 'polypeptide(L)'
;MISWIGECIFYELFLLGFCGVLEPGKKYEEKNRLKKVIEFIPHFKEMKVNAVYLGPVFESTYHGYDTIDYFKIDKRLGTNEDFKELCDKLHDNDIKIVIDGVFNHVGRDFFAFKDVQENRDKSRYCSWFVNLDFNGNTPENDGFYYEPWNRCFDLVKLNVWNEEVCEYLFKALDFWVDEFSIDGVRIDAADSIDFSFFRKLRNHINYKKEDLWLMGEVI
;
A
#
# COMPACT_ATOMS: atom_id res chain seq x y z
N MET A 1 -16.06 -10.49 -16.13
CA MET A 1 -14.96 -9.69 -16.72
C MET A 1 -15.19 -8.25 -16.30
N ILE A 2 -14.23 -7.60 -15.65
CA ILE A 2 -14.39 -6.22 -15.18
C ILE A 2 -14.49 -5.33 -16.41
N SER A 3 -15.67 -4.70 -16.61
CA SER A 3 -16.05 -4.10 -17.90
C SER A 3 -15.30 -2.80 -18.22
N TRP A 4 -14.90 -2.04 -17.18
CA TRP A 4 -14.32 -0.71 -17.36
C TRP A 4 -12.86 -0.70 -17.82
N ILE A 5 -12.08 -1.76 -17.53
CA ILE A 5 -10.64 -1.77 -17.73
C ILE A 5 -10.21 -1.74 -19.22
N GLY A 6 -11.02 -2.34 -20.10
CA GLY A 6 -10.71 -2.46 -21.53
C GLY A 6 -10.71 -1.14 -22.30
N GLU A 7 -11.25 -0.08 -21.71
CA GLU A 7 -11.38 1.26 -22.31
C GLU A 7 -10.58 2.32 -21.55
N CYS A 8 -9.71 1.90 -20.61
CA CYS A 8 -8.96 2.82 -19.77
C CYS A 8 -7.68 3.32 -20.43
N ILE A 9 -7.47 4.62 -20.29
CA ILE A 9 -6.19 5.29 -20.47
C ILE A 9 -5.69 5.68 -19.09
N PHE A 10 -4.64 5.00 -18.63
CA PHE A 10 -4.07 5.21 -17.32
C PHE A 10 -3.06 6.34 -17.28
N TYR A 11 -3.07 7.08 -16.19
CA TYR A 11 -1.99 7.99 -15.81
C TYR A 11 -1.44 7.57 -14.45
N GLU A 12 -0.13 7.33 -14.38
CA GLU A 12 0.53 6.98 -13.13
C GLU A 12 1.07 8.21 -12.43
N LEU A 13 0.82 8.31 -11.13
CA LEU A 13 1.37 9.34 -10.24
C LEU A 13 2.03 8.70 -9.02
N PHE A 14 3.34 8.83 -8.92
CA PHE A 14 4.05 8.58 -7.67
C PHE A 14 3.89 9.79 -6.75
N LEU A 15 2.92 9.73 -5.83
CA LEU A 15 2.43 10.90 -5.09
C LEU A 15 3.49 11.60 -4.24
N LEU A 16 4.34 10.86 -3.53
CA LEU A 16 5.40 11.47 -2.72
C LEU A 16 6.36 12.31 -3.57
N GLY A 17 6.71 11.81 -4.75
CA GLY A 17 7.53 12.54 -5.73
C GLY A 17 6.78 13.73 -6.34
N PHE A 18 5.55 13.51 -6.83
CA PHE A 18 4.72 14.56 -7.42
C PHE A 18 4.44 15.71 -6.44
N CYS A 19 4.21 15.40 -5.18
CA CYS A 19 4.00 16.37 -4.12
C CYS A 19 5.30 17.00 -3.59
N GLY A 20 6.47 16.51 -3.98
CA GLY A 20 7.78 17.03 -3.58
C GLY A 20 8.14 16.75 -2.12
N VAL A 21 7.76 15.57 -1.61
CA VAL A 21 7.95 15.19 -0.19
C VAL A 21 8.76 13.91 0.00
N LEU A 22 9.68 13.65 -0.92
CA LEU A 22 10.51 12.43 -0.93
C LEU A 22 11.95 12.65 -0.44
N GLU A 23 12.29 13.82 0.13
CA GLU A 23 13.67 14.08 0.59
C GLU A 23 13.95 13.34 1.91
N PRO A 24 14.99 12.45 1.94
CA PRO A 24 15.33 11.70 3.13
C PRO A 24 15.65 12.61 4.33
N GLY A 25 15.13 12.24 5.51
CA GLY A 25 15.41 12.94 6.78
C GLY A 25 14.77 14.33 6.91
N LYS A 26 14.06 14.82 5.90
CA LYS A 26 13.35 16.08 5.96
C LYS A 26 12.03 15.91 6.70
N LYS A 27 11.78 16.74 7.69
CA LYS A 27 10.46 16.85 8.33
C LYS A 27 9.58 17.74 7.49
N TYR A 28 8.38 17.26 7.18
CA TYR A 28 7.37 18.01 6.46
C TYR A 28 6.26 18.41 7.42
N GLU A 29 5.77 19.65 7.28
CA GLU A 29 4.56 20.08 7.96
C GLU A 29 3.35 19.29 7.43
N GLU A 30 2.42 18.97 8.30
CA GLU A 30 1.13 18.41 7.88
C GLU A 30 0.39 19.44 7.02
N LYS A 31 0.13 19.06 5.78
CA LYS A 31 -0.51 19.94 4.80
C LYS A 31 -1.18 19.09 3.74
N ASN A 32 -2.40 19.44 3.35
CA ASN A 32 -3.05 18.85 2.20
C ASN A 32 -2.29 19.17 0.91
N ARG A 33 -1.42 18.25 0.48
CA ARG A 33 -0.68 18.34 -0.79
C ARG A 33 -1.41 17.61 -1.92
N LEU A 34 -2.42 16.81 -1.59
CA LEU A 34 -3.25 16.12 -2.58
C LEU A 34 -4.06 17.10 -3.42
N LYS A 35 -4.27 18.35 -2.95
CA LYS A 35 -4.84 19.43 -3.76
C LYS A 35 -4.10 19.66 -5.08
N LYS A 36 -2.80 19.39 -5.15
CA LYS A 36 -2.06 19.44 -6.42
C LYS A 36 -2.61 18.45 -7.45
N VAL A 37 -3.05 17.27 -7.02
CA VAL A 37 -3.63 16.28 -7.91
C VAL A 37 -5.02 16.72 -8.37
N ILE A 38 -5.80 17.31 -7.45
CA ILE A 38 -7.12 17.90 -7.80
C ILE A 38 -6.95 19.01 -8.85
N GLU A 39 -5.98 19.89 -8.67
CA GLU A 39 -5.66 20.96 -9.62
C GLU A 39 -5.16 20.41 -10.97
N PHE A 40 -4.68 19.15 -11.01
CA PHE A 40 -4.19 18.49 -12.22
C PHE A 40 -5.29 17.75 -13.01
N ILE A 41 -6.51 17.61 -12.47
CA ILE A 41 -7.65 16.94 -13.13
C ILE A 41 -7.96 17.51 -14.53
N PRO A 42 -7.94 18.85 -14.78
CA PRO A 42 -8.13 19.37 -16.12
C PRO A 42 -7.12 18.82 -17.14
N HIS A 43 -5.87 18.59 -16.74
CA HIS A 43 -4.84 17.99 -17.60
C HIS A 43 -5.17 16.51 -17.92
N PHE A 44 -5.66 15.74 -16.96
CA PHE A 44 -6.13 14.37 -17.24
C PHE A 44 -7.23 14.36 -18.29
N LYS A 45 -8.19 15.28 -18.20
CA LYS A 45 -9.30 15.40 -19.15
C LYS A 45 -8.82 15.77 -20.55
N GLU A 46 -7.88 16.72 -20.67
CA GLU A 46 -7.26 17.10 -21.93
C GLU A 46 -6.57 15.91 -22.62
N MET A 47 -5.90 15.07 -21.83
CA MET A 47 -5.25 13.84 -22.30
C MET A 47 -6.21 12.65 -22.48
N LYS A 48 -7.51 12.82 -22.16
CA LYS A 48 -8.52 11.75 -22.16
C LYS A 48 -8.19 10.59 -21.20
N VAL A 49 -7.45 10.87 -20.12
CA VAL A 49 -7.21 9.93 -19.05
C VAL A 49 -8.52 9.70 -18.30
N ASN A 50 -8.89 8.44 -18.12
CA ASN A 50 -10.10 8.03 -17.40
C ASN A 50 -9.80 7.02 -16.27
N ALA A 51 -8.51 6.77 -15.98
CA ALA A 51 -8.06 6.05 -14.81
C ALA A 51 -6.72 6.60 -14.32
N VAL A 52 -6.55 6.74 -13.01
CA VAL A 52 -5.27 7.10 -12.39
C VAL A 52 -4.77 5.94 -11.55
N TYR A 53 -3.49 5.65 -11.66
CA TYR A 53 -2.79 4.81 -10.71
C TYR A 53 -1.97 5.72 -9.79
N LEU A 54 -2.37 5.75 -8.53
CA LEU A 54 -1.71 6.47 -7.47
C LEU A 54 -0.75 5.52 -6.78
N GLY A 55 0.55 5.81 -6.86
CA GLY A 55 1.59 5.05 -6.14
C GLY A 55 1.34 5.03 -4.64
N PRO A 56 2.25 4.51 -3.79
CA PRO A 56 1.97 4.31 -2.38
C PRO A 56 1.39 5.55 -1.71
N VAL A 57 0.24 5.40 -1.06
CA VAL A 57 -0.52 6.51 -0.45
C VAL A 57 -0.53 6.45 1.08
N PHE A 58 -0.22 5.27 1.65
CA PHE A 58 -0.35 5.02 3.07
C PHE A 58 0.88 5.44 3.86
N GLU A 59 0.69 5.64 5.18
CA GLU A 59 1.77 6.06 6.09
C GLU A 59 2.97 5.14 5.97
N SER A 60 4.13 5.74 5.72
CA SER A 60 5.39 5.04 5.53
C SER A 60 6.54 5.81 6.17
N THR A 61 7.65 5.11 6.45
CA THR A 61 8.83 5.76 7.04
C THR A 61 9.56 6.59 5.98
N TYR A 62 9.65 6.08 4.74
CA TYR A 62 10.58 6.63 3.75
C TYR A 62 10.01 6.86 2.36
N HIS A 63 9.91 5.78 1.56
CA HIS A 63 9.65 5.86 0.11
C HIS A 63 8.24 5.46 -0.29
N GLY A 64 7.38 5.14 0.68
CA GLY A 64 6.00 4.75 0.43
C GLY A 64 5.77 3.24 0.40
N TYR A 65 6.73 2.46 -0.12
CA TYR A 65 6.64 0.99 -0.14
C TYR A 65 7.02 0.35 1.20
N ASP A 66 7.60 1.08 2.11
CA ASP A 66 7.87 0.71 3.50
C ASP A 66 6.70 1.08 4.42
N THR A 67 5.50 0.57 4.08
CA THR A 67 4.24 0.86 4.76
C THR A 67 4.29 0.52 6.25
N ILE A 68 3.83 1.44 7.10
CA ILE A 68 3.75 1.25 8.56
C ILE A 68 2.32 1.29 9.10
N ASP A 69 1.38 1.88 8.36
CA ASP A 69 -0.05 1.89 8.73
C ASP A 69 -0.90 1.90 7.44
N TYR A 70 -1.67 0.83 7.22
CA TYR A 70 -2.53 0.68 6.04
C TYR A 70 -3.87 1.41 6.15
N PHE A 71 -4.17 2.02 7.32
CA PHE A 71 -5.42 2.70 7.59
C PHE A 71 -5.27 4.22 7.61
N LYS A 72 -4.04 4.72 7.43
CA LYS A 72 -3.74 6.15 7.39
C LYS A 72 -3.05 6.55 6.11
N ILE A 73 -3.53 7.63 5.53
CA ILE A 73 -2.80 8.30 4.46
C ILE A 73 -1.49 8.89 5.01
N ASP A 74 -0.43 8.83 4.22
CA ASP A 74 0.85 9.38 4.61
C ASP A 74 0.70 10.88 4.93
N LYS A 75 1.06 11.25 6.16
CA LYS A 75 0.94 12.63 6.67
C LYS A 75 1.69 13.65 5.82
N ARG A 76 2.67 13.21 5.02
CA ARG A 76 3.37 14.07 4.06
C ARG A 76 2.46 14.45 2.89
N LEU A 77 1.43 13.68 2.59
CA LEU A 77 0.46 13.94 1.54
C LEU A 77 -0.77 14.70 2.07
N GLY A 78 -1.27 14.32 3.23
CA GLY A 78 -2.47 14.87 3.84
C GLY A 78 -3.10 13.91 4.85
N THR A 79 -4.40 14.04 5.03
CA THR A 79 -5.21 13.17 5.91
C THR A 79 -6.06 12.19 5.09
N ASN A 80 -6.76 11.29 5.77
CA ASN A 80 -7.74 10.39 5.14
C ASN A 80 -8.86 11.19 4.47
N GLU A 81 -9.31 12.27 5.11
CA GLU A 81 -10.34 13.17 4.59
C GLU A 81 -9.86 13.89 3.31
N ASP A 82 -8.58 14.33 3.29
CA ASP A 82 -7.98 14.95 2.11
C ASP A 82 -7.89 13.96 0.93
N PHE A 83 -7.58 12.69 1.21
CA PHE A 83 -7.54 11.65 0.19
C PHE A 83 -8.93 11.28 -0.30
N LYS A 84 -9.90 11.21 0.60
CA LYS A 84 -11.31 11.03 0.24
C LYS A 84 -11.80 12.17 -0.67
N GLU A 85 -11.50 13.43 -0.33
CA GLU A 85 -11.82 14.58 -1.19
C GLU A 85 -11.22 14.41 -2.60
N LEU A 86 -9.96 13.95 -2.70
CA LEU A 86 -9.33 13.66 -3.99
C LEU A 86 -10.08 12.58 -4.75
N CYS A 87 -10.43 11.48 -4.09
CA CYS A 87 -11.16 10.38 -4.70
C CYS A 87 -12.54 10.83 -5.23
N ASP A 88 -13.29 11.58 -4.42
CA ASP A 88 -14.59 12.12 -4.80
C ASP A 88 -14.44 13.04 -6.04
N LYS A 89 -13.41 13.90 -6.08
CA LYS A 89 -13.14 14.79 -7.22
C LYS A 89 -12.73 14.04 -8.49
N LEU A 90 -11.98 12.95 -8.38
CA LEU A 90 -11.65 12.10 -9.52
C LEU A 90 -12.90 11.43 -10.06
N HIS A 91 -13.74 10.85 -9.21
CA HIS A 91 -15.00 10.22 -9.60
C HIS A 91 -16.02 11.22 -10.20
N ASP A 92 -16.12 12.44 -9.65
CA ASP A 92 -16.93 13.53 -10.21
C ASP A 92 -16.53 13.88 -11.67
N ASN A 93 -15.32 13.48 -12.09
CA ASN A 93 -14.79 13.69 -13.44
C ASN A 93 -14.66 12.39 -14.25
N ASP A 94 -15.37 11.32 -13.85
CA ASP A 94 -15.38 10.00 -14.50
C ASP A 94 -13.98 9.35 -14.58
N ILE A 95 -13.10 9.61 -13.59
CA ILE A 95 -11.76 9.05 -13.50
C ILE A 95 -11.73 7.96 -12.45
N LYS A 96 -11.35 6.74 -12.84
CA LYS A 96 -11.18 5.57 -11.97
C LYS A 96 -9.89 5.65 -11.17
N ILE A 97 -9.89 5.03 -9.98
CA ILE A 97 -8.78 5.13 -9.02
C ILE A 97 -8.22 3.74 -8.71
N VAL A 98 -6.94 3.58 -8.98
CA VAL A 98 -6.15 2.41 -8.59
C VAL A 98 -5.05 2.86 -7.64
N ILE A 99 -4.88 2.15 -6.52
CA ILE A 99 -3.83 2.44 -5.52
C ILE A 99 -2.91 1.25 -5.32
N ASP A 100 -1.74 1.46 -4.72
CA ASP A 100 -0.83 0.38 -4.34
C ASP A 100 -1.33 -0.41 -3.13
N GLY A 101 -1.28 -1.73 -3.26
CA GLY A 101 -1.39 -2.69 -2.18
C GLY A 101 -0.02 -3.36 -1.92
N VAL A 102 0.73 -2.83 -0.97
CA VAL A 102 2.04 -3.38 -0.57
C VAL A 102 1.79 -4.53 0.41
N PHE A 103 1.53 -5.75 -0.10
CA PHE A 103 1.13 -6.91 0.71
C PHE A 103 2.25 -7.92 0.96
N ASN A 104 3.36 -7.80 0.23
CA ASN A 104 4.51 -8.70 0.40
C ASN A 104 5.34 -8.37 1.64
N HIS A 105 5.45 -7.11 2.00
CA HIS A 105 6.34 -6.61 3.06
C HIS A 105 5.80 -5.36 3.73
N VAL A 106 6.41 -4.98 4.83
CA VAL A 106 6.12 -3.76 5.60
C VAL A 106 7.41 -3.04 5.99
N GLY A 107 7.30 -1.77 6.33
CA GLY A 107 8.40 -1.03 6.93
C GLY A 107 8.73 -1.50 8.36
N ARG A 108 9.92 -1.20 8.83
CA ARG A 108 10.42 -1.60 10.17
C ARG A 108 9.66 -0.94 11.31
N ASP A 109 9.03 0.21 11.07
CA ASP A 109 8.18 0.90 12.05
C ASP A 109 6.73 0.38 12.08
N PHE A 110 6.41 -0.66 11.30
CA PHE A 110 5.12 -1.34 11.37
C PHE A 110 4.87 -1.91 12.78
N PHE A 111 3.70 -1.68 13.34
CA PHE A 111 3.39 -1.96 14.75
C PHE A 111 3.73 -3.39 15.21
N ALA A 112 3.43 -4.39 14.37
CA ALA A 112 3.69 -5.78 14.71
C ALA A 112 5.19 -6.11 14.68
N PHE A 113 5.97 -5.48 13.80
CA PHE A 113 7.40 -5.67 13.76
C PHE A 113 8.10 -4.95 14.91
N LYS A 114 7.63 -3.76 15.29
CA LYS A 114 8.12 -3.08 16.53
C LYS A 114 7.89 -3.90 17.76
N ASP A 115 6.73 -4.55 17.87
CA ASP A 115 6.49 -5.47 18.99
C ASP A 115 7.49 -6.65 19.00
N VAL A 116 7.83 -7.20 17.82
CA VAL A 116 8.89 -8.23 17.73
C VAL A 116 10.25 -7.68 18.11
N GLN A 117 10.62 -6.46 17.72
CA GLN A 117 11.88 -5.82 18.11
C GLN A 117 11.98 -5.65 19.63
N GLU A 118 10.88 -5.26 20.30
CA GLU A 118 10.81 -5.00 21.73
C GLU A 118 10.72 -6.29 22.56
N ASN A 119 9.82 -7.21 22.18
CA ASN A 119 9.44 -8.39 22.97
C ASN A 119 10.11 -9.69 22.50
N ARG A 120 10.79 -9.68 21.36
CA ARG A 120 11.56 -10.81 20.82
C ARG A 120 10.65 -12.04 20.61
N ASP A 121 11.11 -13.20 21.04
CA ASP A 121 10.40 -14.49 20.96
C ASP A 121 9.11 -14.54 21.79
N LYS A 122 8.86 -13.54 22.64
CA LYS A 122 7.61 -13.38 23.40
C LYS A 122 6.54 -12.57 22.64
N SER A 123 6.88 -11.96 21.55
CA SER A 123 5.90 -11.23 20.75
C SER A 123 4.87 -12.19 20.16
N ARG A 124 3.60 -11.82 20.25
CA ARG A 124 2.51 -12.56 19.60
C ARG A 124 2.58 -12.49 18.08
N TYR A 125 3.34 -11.55 17.54
CA TYR A 125 3.46 -11.29 16.11
C TYR A 125 4.63 -12.01 15.44
N CYS A 126 5.37 -12.87 16.15
CA CYS A 126 6.50 -13.60 15.54
C CYS A 126 6.07 -14.40 14.29
N SER A 127 4.87 -14.99 14.30
CA SER A 127 4.35 -15.76 13.17
C SER A 127 3.90 -14.92 11.97
N TRP A 128 3.85 -13.59 12.12
CA TRP A 128 3.48 -12.68 11.05
C TRP A 128 4.59 -12.41 10.04
N PHE A 129 5.84 -12.77 10.39
CA PHE A 129 7.01 -12.52 9.59
C PHE A 129 7.70 -13.83 9.17
N VAL A 130 8.34 -13.80 8.01
CA VAL A 130 9.00 -14.98 7.45
C VAL A 130 10.41 -15.12 8.05
N ASN A 131 10.77 -16.35 8.39
CA ASN A 131 12.13 -16.75 8.79
C ASN A 131 12.76 -15.93 9.93
N LEU A 132 11.98 -15.61 11.00
CA LEU A 132 12.54 -15.04 12.21
C LEU A 132 13.52 -16.03 12.88
N ASP A 133 14.74 -15.58 13.14
CA ASP A 133 15.75 -16.33 13.90
C ASP A 133 16.41 -15.44 14.96
N PHE A 134 16.08 -15.67 16.22
CA PHE A 134 16.57 -14.89 17.35
C PHE A 134 18.03 -15.19 17.73
N ASN A 135 18.68 -16.15 17.05
CA ASN A 135 20.12 -16.40 17.13
C ASN A 135 20.90 -15.76 15.98
N GLY A 136 20.19 -15.21 14.98
CA GLY A 136 20.76 -14.53 13.84
C GLY A 136 20.93 -13.03 14.03
N ASN A 137 21.31 -12.35 12.97
CA ASN A 137 21.35 -10.88 12.90
C ASN A 137 21.15 -10.42 11.46
N THR A 138 20.85 -9.13 11.27
CA THR A 138 20.75 -8.45 9.99
C THR A 138 21.72 -7.27 9.95
N PRO A 139 21.96 -6.63 8.80
CA PRO A 139 22.70 -5.38 8.72
C PRO A 139 22.11 -4.25 9.58
N GLU A 140 20.83 -4.32 9.93
CA GLU A 140 20.14 -3.36 10.80
C GLU A 140 20.48 -3.51 12.29
N ASN A 141 21.19 -4.60 12.66
CA ASN A 141 21.64 -4.90 14.02
C ASN A 141 20.53 -5.03 15.08
N ASP A 142 19.37 -5.57 14.69
CA ASP A 142 18.28 -5.88 15.65
C ASP A 142 18.64 -7.01 16.62
N GLY A 143 19.74 -7.74 16.35
CA GLY A 143 20.16 -8.92 17.13
C GLY A 143 19.25 -10.13 16.88
N PHE A 144 18.55 -10.17 15.77
CA PHE A 144 17.84 -11.31 15.21
C PHE A 144 17.77 -11.18 13.69
N TYR A 145 17.54 -12.30 13.00
CA TYR A 145 17.35 -12.33 11.57
C TYR A 145 15.85 -12.37 11.23
N TYR A 146 15.48 -11.77 10.11
CA TYR A 146 14.18 -11.87 9.44
C TYR A 146 14.38 -11.84 7.93
N GLU A 147 13.45 -12.40 7.17
CA GLU A 147 13.51 -12.36 5.71
C GLU A 147 13.10 -10.97 5.21
N PRO A 148 13.99 -10.28 4.46
CA PRO A 148 13.65 -9.03 3.79
C PRO A 148 13.08 -9.32 2.40
N TRP A 149 12.42 -8.34 1.79
CA TRP A 149 12.19 -8.37 0.35
C TRP A 149 13.48 -7.99 -0.39
N ASN A 150 13.90 -8.85 -1.34
CA ASN A 150 15.02 -8.61 -2.25
C ASN A 150 16.31 -8.05 -1.59
N ARG A 151 16.65 -8.54 -0.38
CA ARG A 151 17.81 -8.08 0.42
C ARG A 151 17.70 -6.63 0.94
N CYS A 152 16.55 -5.98 0.81
CA CYS A 152 16.27 -4.67 1.39
C CYS A 152 15.76 -4.87 2.82
N PHE A 153 16.64 -4.74 3.83
CA PHE A 153 16.30 -5.04 5.22
C PHE A 153 15.39 -4.02 5.90
N ASP A 154 15.13 -2.89 5.28
CA ASP A 154 14.06 -1.94 5.63
C ASP A 154 12.66 -2.44 5.23
N LEU A 155 12.57 -3.50 4.40
CA LEU A 155 11.33 -4.10 3.91
C LEU A 155 11.16 -5.51 4.47
N VAL A 156 10.45 -5.61 5.58
CA VAL A 156 10.28 -6.86 6.34
C VAL A 156 9.17 -7.72 5.71
N LYS A 157 9.52 -8.93 5.28
CA LYS A 157 8.59 -9.81 4.57
C LYS A 157 7.48 -10.34 5.47
N LEU A 158 6.23 -10.16 5.05
CA LEU A 158 5.04 -10.68 5.71
C LEU A 158 4.84 -12.17 5.40
N ASN A 159 4.38 -12.90 6.39
CA ASN A 159 3.98 -14.30 6.26
C ASN A 159 2.50 -14.39 5.81
N VAL A 160 2.26 -14.36 4.51
CA VAL A 160 0.90 -14.44 3.92
C VAL A 160 0.25 -15.82 4.02
N TRP A 161 0.94 -16.85 4.56
CA TRP A 161 0.32 -18.12 4.95
C TRP A 161 -0.38 -18.01 6.31
N ASN A 162 -0.01 -17.03 7.15
CA ASN A 162 -0.66 -16.77 8.42
C ASN A 162 -2.03 -16.13 8.18
N GLU A 163 -3.10 -16.74 8.73
CA GLU A 163 -4.47 -16.25 8.54
C GLU A 163 -4.67 -14.86 9.17
N GLU A 164 -4.06 -14.57 10.33
CA GLU A 164 -4.19 -13.25 10.98
C GLU A 164 -3.59 -12.14 10.11
N VAL A 165 -2.48 -12.44 9.37
CA VAL A 165 -1.89 -11.50 8.40
C VAL A 165 -2.87 -11.26 7.24
N CYS A 166 -3.42 -12.34 6.67
CA CYS A 166 -4.41 -12.23 5.59
C CYS A 166 -5.62 -11.41 6.04
N GLU A 167 -6.18 -11.71 7.22
CA GLU A 167 -7.33 -10.97 7.77
C GLU A 167 -7.04 -9.49 7.99
N TYR A 168 -5.82 -9.16 8.48
CA TYR A 168 -5.40 -7.78 8.68
C TYR A 168 -5.33 -7.03 7.34
N LEU A 169 -4.69 -7.63 6.32
CA LEU A 169 -4.57 -7.03 4.99
C LEU A 169 -5.95 -6.90 4.30
N PHE A 170 -6.83 -7.87 4.47
CA PHE A 170 -8.20 -7.80 3.91
C PHE A 170 -9.05 -6.73 4.60
N LYS A 171 -8.90 -6.54 5.92
CA LYS A 171 -9.53 -5.40 6.63
C LYS A 171 -9.02 -4.06 6.12
N ALA A 172 -7.73 -3.95 5.80
CA ALA A 172 -7.19 -2.75 5.19
C ALA A 172 -7.83 -2.50 3.81
N LEU A 173 -7.92 -3.54 2.99
CA LEU A 173 -8.59 -3.44 1.68
C LEU A 173 -10.06 -3.04 1.81
N ASP A 174 -10.79 -3.65 2.75
CA ASP A 174 -12.19 -3.29 3.02
C ASP A 174 -12.33 -1.81 3.39
N PHE A 175 -11.43 -1.33 4.26
CA PHE A 175 -11.37 0.08 4.64
C PHE A 175 -11.13 0.98 3.43
N TRP A 176 -10.22 0.62 2.51
CA TRP A 176 -9.97 1.42 1.31
C TRP A 176 -11.17 1.48 0.36
N VAL A 177 -11.88 0.37 0.24
CA VAL A 177 -13.11 0.31 -0.58
C VAL A 177 -14.23 1.13 0.05
N ASP A 178 -14.43 1.01 1.37
CA ASP A 178 -15.52 1.68 2.07
C ASP A 178 -15.30 3.18 2.22
N GLU A 179 -14.06 3.58 2.55
CA GLU A 179 -13.75 4.97 2.88
C GLU A 179 -13.41 5.79 1.64
N PHE A 180 -12.68 5.19 0.69
CA PHE A 180 -12.16 5.91 -0.48
C PHE A 180 -12.81 5.51 -1.80
N SER A 181 -13.66 4.48 -1.79
CA SER A 181 -14.37 3.98 -2.98
C SER A 181 -13.44 3.61 -4.15
N ILE A 182 -12.22 3.14 -3.87
CA ILE A 182 -11.24 2.80 -4.91
C ILE A 182 -11.80 1.79 -5.93
N ASP A 183 -11.35 1.87 -7.18
CA ASP A 183 -11.80 1.00 -8.28
C ASP A 183 -10.84 -0.16 -8.56
N GLY A 184 -9.62 -0.09 -8.05
CA GLY A 184 -8.65 -1.16 -8.20
C GLY A 184 -7.46 -1.05 -7.26
N VAL A 185 -6.70 -2.14 -7.22
CA VAL A 185 -5.43 -2.25 -6.46
C VAL A 185 -4.36 -2.80 -7.36
N ARG A 186 -3.23 -2.11 -7.44
CA ARG A 186 -1.99 -2.67 -7.99
C ARG A 186 -1.23 -3.33 -6.84
N ILE A 187 -0.95 -4.61 -6.98
CA ILE A 187 -0.25 -5.38 -5.95
C ILE A 187 1.25 -5.29 -6.24
N ASP A 188 1.94 -4.64 -5.33
CA ASP A 188 3.38 -4.48 -5.33
C ASP A 188 4.09 -5.82 -5.16
N ALA A 189 5.21 -6.04 -5.90
CA ALA A 189 6.01 -7.25 -5.86
C ALA A 189 5.17 -8.55 -5.91
N ALA A 190 4.17 -8.61 -6.79
CA ALA A 190 3.18 -9.68 -6.83
C ALA A 190 3.80 -11.06 -7.10
N ASP A 191 4.90 -11.13 -7.83
CA ASP A 191 5.67 -12.36 -8.10
C ASP A 191 6.40 -12.90 -6.86
N SER A 192 6.58 -12.06 -5.83
CA SER A 192 7.18 -12.44 -4.54
C SER A 192 6.16 -12.94 -3.52
N ILE A 193 4.86 -12.88 -3.83
CA ILE A 193 3.75 -13.30 -2.96
C ILE A 193 3.29 -14.71 -3.36
N ASP A 194 3.05 -15.58 -2.37
CA ASP A 194 2.52 -16.92 -2.64
C ASP A 194 1.15 -16.87 -3.36
N PHE A 195 0.98 -17.71 -4.36
CA PHE A 195 -0.22 -17.72 -5.20
C PHE A 195 -1.51 -18.04 -4.42
N SER A 196 -1.41 -18.73 -3.28
CA SER A 196 -2.57 -19.02 -2.42
C SER A 196 -3.19 -17.74 -1.84
N PHE A 197 -2.38 -16.72 -1.56
CA PHE A 197 -2.84 -15.41 -1.11
C PHE A 197 -3.77 -14.77 -2.14
N PHE A 198 -3.41 -14.78 -3.43
CA PHE A 198 -4.25 -14.18 -4.48
C PHE A 198 -5.61 -14.86 -4.62
N ARG A 199 -5.68 -16.18 -4.39
CA ARG A 199 -6.96 -16.91 -4.38
C ARG A 199 -7.84 -16.47 -3.21
N LYS A 200 -7.25 -16.35 -2.01
CA LYS A 200 -7.97 -15.84 -0.83
C LYS A 200 -8.43 -14.39 -1.05
N LEU A 201 -7.53 -13.54 -1.55
CA LEU A 201 -7.81 -12.14 -1.87
C LEU A 201 -8.95 -12.00 -2.88
N ARG A 202 -8.91 -12.76 -4.00
CA ARG A 202 -9.97 -12.73 -5.01
C ARG A 202 -11.31 -13.20 -4.45
N ASN A 203 -11.31 -14.25 -3.65
CA ASN A 203 -12.54 -14.71 -2.99
C ASN A 203 -13.10 -13.62 -2.06
N HIS A 204 -12.26 -12.99 -1.26
CA HIS A 204 -12.67 -11.89 -0.37
C HIS A 204 -13.28 -10.73 -1.15
N ILE A 205 -12.62 -10.28 -2.22
CA ILE A 205 -13.07 -9.18 -3.08
C ILE A 205 -14.41 -9.49 -3.75
N ASN A 206 -14.64 -10.72 -4.21
CA ASN A 206 -15.89 -11.10 -4.85
C ASN A 206 -17.13 -10.88 -3.94
N TYR A 207 -16.92 -10.95 -2.61
CA TYR A 207 -17.98 -10.63 -1.64
C TYR A 207 -18.06 -9.15 -1.31
N LYS A 208 -16.94 -8.42 -1.39
CA LYS A 208 -16.87 -7.01 -0.97
C LYS A 208 -17.20 -6.04 -2.11
N LYS A 209 -16.55 -6.19 -3.25
CA LYS A 209 -16.70 -5.36 -4.45
C LYS A 209 -16.27 -6.15 -5.68
N GLU A 210 -17.20 -6.87 -6.31
CA GLU A 210 -16.93 -7.80 -7.40
C GLU A 210 -16.18 -7.17 -8.59
N ASP A 211 -16.42 -5.88 -8.87
CA ASP A 211 -15.80 -5.12 -9.95
C ASP A 211 -14.46 -4.46 -9.57
N LEU A 212 -13.94 -4.70 -8.36
CA LEU A 212 -12.62 -4.22 -7.97
C LEU A 212 -11.53 -4.87 -8.82
N TRP A 213 -10.78 -4.05 -9.54
CA TRP A 213 -9.70 -4.54 -10.39
C TRP A 213 -8.43 -4.83 -9.60
N LEU A 214 -7.76 -5.94 -9.95
CA LEU A 214 -6.44 -6.29 -9.41
C LEU A 214 -5.43 -6.32 -10.54
N MET A 215 -4.33 -5.61 -10.36
CA MET A 215 -3.16 -5.61 -11.21
C MET A 215 -1.96 -6.08 -10.39
N GLY A 216 -1.19 -7.04 -10.87
CA GLY A 216 0.05 -7.46 -10.23
C GLY A 216 1.27 -6.87 -10.91
N GLU A 217 2.25 -6.40 -10.12
CA GLU A 217 3.59 -6.14 -10.63
C GLU A 217 4.36 -7.46 -10.72
N VAL A 218 4.93 -7.73 -11.88
CA VAL A 218 5.78 -8.90 -12.13
C VAL A 218 7.03 -8.42 -12.84
N ILE A 219 8.22 -8.74 -12.28
CA ILE A 219 9.53 -8.31 -12.78
C ILE A 219 10.28 -9.52 -13.36
#